data_a915c4d216648fd49202acd18f156f8e
#
_entry.id   a915c4d216648fd49202acd18f156f8e
#
_cell.length_a   1.000
_cell.length_b   1.000
_cell.length_c   1.000
_cell.angle_alpha   90.00
_cell.angle_beta   90.00
_cell.angle_gamma   90.00
#
_symmetry.space_group_name_H-M   'P 1'
#
loop_
_entity.id
_entity.type
_entity.pdbx_description
1 polymer ?
#
loop_
_entity_poly.entity_id
_entity_poly.type
_entity_poly.pdbx_seq_one_letter_code
_entity_poly.pdbx_strand_id
1 'polypeptide(L)'
;MVLFQLIKFRSMLCEDDVSKGQFNPGDKSRVTRIGKFLRKTKIDELPELINVLKGDMSIIGPRPEVARYIRMYPEDFKTVLKIRPGLSDYASIKYRDEEEIFATKQDPEYHYLHAILPDKLRLAKVYAEKVSFSVDLDIMKETLRSILFQNG
;
A
#
# COMPACT_ATOMS: atom_id res chain seq x y z
N MET A 1 4.36 -12.39 -13.04
CA MET A 1 4.07 -11.02 -12.56
C MET A 1 3.53 -10.23 -13.75
N VAL A 2 2.41 -9.58 -13.59
CA VAL A 2 1.84 -8.65 -14.56
C VAL A 2 1.96 -7.26 -13.96
N LEU A 3 2.53 -6.31 -14.71
CA LEU A 3 2.62 -4.91 -14.31
C LEU A 3 1.36 -4.19 -14.77
N PHE A 4 0.82 -3.32 -13.94
CA PHE A 4 -0.30 -2.44 -14.26
C PHE A 4 -0.06 -1.04 -13.70
N GLN A 5 -0.80 -0.06 -14.19
CA GLN A 5 -0.74 1.31 -13.68
C GLN A 5 -1.74 1.52 -12.56
N LEU A 6 -1.25 1.88 -11.39
CA LEU A 6 -2.09 2.23 -10.25
C LEU A 6 -2.66 3.64 -10.43
N ILE A 7 -3.98 3.76 -10.38
CA ILE A 7 -4.70 5.02 -10.61
C ILE A 7 -5.01 5.68 -9.27
N LYS A 8 -4.49 6.90 -9.04
CA LYS A 8 -4.69 7.67 -7.80
C LYS A 8 -4.97 9.14 -8.09
N PHE A 9 -5.61 9.83 -7.17
CA PHE A 9 -5.59 11.28 -7.22
C PHE A 9 -4.19 11.82 -6.94
N ARG A 10 -3.82 12.87 -7.66
CA ARG A 10 -2.52 13.50 -7.48
C ARG A 10 -2.48 14.23 -6.14
N SER A 11 -1.66 13.75 -5.23
CA SER A 11 -1.44 14.33 -3.89
C SER A 11 -0.06 14.99 -3.76
N MET A 12 0.81 14.86 -4.77
CA MET A 12 2.19 15.36 -4.76
C MET A 12 2.47 16.23 -5.99
N LEU A 13 3.45 17.11 -5.87
CA LEU A 13 4.00 17.90 -6.99
C LEU A 13 4.67 16.94 -7.99
N CYS A 14 4.57 17.27 -9.29
CA CYS A 14 5.31 16.57 -10.32
C CYS A 14 6.80 16.94 -10.20
N GLU A 15 7.66 15.97 -10.40
CA GLU A 15 9.08 16.20 -10.69
C GLU A 15 9.32 15.93 -12.17
N ASP A 16 10.17 16.77 -12.78
CA ASP A 16 10.58 16.61 -14.18
C ASP A 16 11.54 15.42 -14.37
N ASP A 17 12.14 14.95 -13.25
CA ASP A 17 13.05 13.81 -13.26
C ASP A 17 12.33 12.51 -12.89
N VAL A 18 12.05 11.69 -13.89
CA VAL A 18 11.36 10.39 -13.76
C VAL A 18 12.10 9.43 -12.81
N SER A 19 13.41 9.57 -12.65
CA SER A 19 14.20 8.73 -11.73
C SER A 19 13.85 8.96 -10.26
N LYS A 20 13.41 10.18 -9.93
CA LYS A 20 12.97 10.58 -8.59
C LYS A 20 11.49 10.36 -8.34
N GLY A 21 10.71 10.05 -9.38
CA GLY A 21 9.26 9.84 -9.29
C GLY A 21 8.84 8.51 -8.69
N GLN A 22 9.77 7.59 -8.41
CA GLN A 22 9.48 6.33 -7.76
C GLN A 22 9.22 6.52 -6.26
N PHE A 23 8.51 5.55 -5.68
CA PHE A 23 8.23 5.52 -4.25
C PHE A 23 9.50 5.77 -3.42
N ASN A 24 9.48 6.86 -2.65
CA ASN A 24 10.56 7.24 -1.74
C ASN A 24 9.95 7.35 -0.34
N PRO A 25 10.17 6.34 0.53
CA PRO A 25 9.59 6.32 1.87
C PRO A 25 10.00 7.58 2.66
N GLY A 26 9.01 8.22 3.28
CA GLY A 26 9.27 9.37 4.17
C GLY A 26 9.42 10.73 3.49
N ASP A 27 9.49 10.82 2.17
CA ASP A 27 9.54 12.13 1.48
C ASP A 27 8.19 12.84 1.51
N LYS A 28 8.07 13.83 2.41
CA LYS A 28 6.90 14.70 2.54
C LYS A 28 7.06 16.04 1.84
N SER A 29 8.23 16.35 1.30
CA SER A 29 8.55 17.68 0.72
C SER A 29 7.65 18.02 -0.47
N ARG A 30 7.21 17.03 -1.19
CA ARG A 30 6.40 17.13 -2.41
C ARG A 30 4.89 17.13 -2.16
N VAL A 31 4.45 16.78 -0.94
CA VAL A 31 3.02 16.64 -0.64
C VAL A 31 2.36 18.01 -0.60
N THR A 32 1.34 18.23 -1.43
CA THR A 32 0.57 19.45 -1.47
C THR A 32 -0.35 19.59 -0.23
N ARG A 33 -0.86 20.81 0.05
CA ARG A 33 -1.82 21.02 1.15
C ARG A 33 -3.07 20.17 0.98
N ILE A 34 -3.63 20.14 -0.23
CA ILE A 34 -4.77 19.28 -0.59
C ILE A 34 -4.37 17.81 -0.51
N GLY A 35 -3.16 17.50 -0.98
CA GLY A 35 -2.61 16.13 -0.92
C GLY A 35 -2.53 15.58 0.50
N LYS A 36 -2.17 16.39 1.50
CA LYS A 36 -2.19 15.99 2.92
C LYS A 36 -3.59 15.54 3.37
N PHE A 37 -4.62 16.32 3.02
CA PHE A 37 -6.00 15.97 3.33
C PHE A 37 -6.43 14.67 2.64
N LEU A 38 -6.18 14.55 1.33
CA LEU A 38 -6.53 13.37 0.54
C LEU A 38 -5.87 12.10 1.10
N ARG A 39 -4.58 12.16 1.43
CA ARG A 39 -3.83 11.03 1.99
C ARG A 39 -4.30 10.66 3.40
N LYS A 40 -4.56 11.66 4.25
CA LYS A 40 -5.08 11.44 5.59
C LYS A 40 -6.43 10.72 5.57
N THR A 41 -7.30 11.09 4.64
CA THR A 41 -8.65 10.51 4.48
C THR A 41 -8.66 9.27 3.56
N LYS A 42 -7.52 8.89 2.96
CA LYS A 42 -7.38 7.82 1.95
C LYS A 42 -8.26 8.04 0.69
N ILE A 43 -8.78 9.25 0.49
CA ILE A 43 -9.57 9.61 -0.69
C ILE A 43 -8.70 9.57 -1.96
N ASP A 44 -7.39 9.82 -1.86
CA ASP A 44 -6.46 9.71 -2.98
C ASP A 44 -6.41 8.30 -3.60
N GLU A 45 -6.81 7.28 -2.87
CA GLU A 45 -6.83 5.88 -3.32
C GLU A 45 -8.18 5.47 -3.94
N LEU A 46 -9.25 6.28 -3.84
CA LEU A 46 -10.55 5.94 -4.42
C LEU A 46 -10.49 5.61 -5.94
N PRO A 47 -9.66 6.28 -6.77
CA PRO A 47 -9.55 5.91 -8.18
C PRO A 47 -8.99 4.51 -8.43
N GLU A 48 -8.37 3.85 -7.44
CA GLU A 48 -7.96 2.45 -7.55
C GLU A 48 -9.14 1.49 -7.76
N LEU A 49 -10.37 1.92 -7.42
CA LEU A 49 -11.59 1.19 -7.78
C LEU A 49 -11.75 1.00 -9.28
N ILE A 50 -11.17 1.87 -10.10
CA ILE A 50 -11.11 1.69 -11.56
C ILE A 50 -10.21 0.49 -11.90
N ASN A 51 -9.10 0.30 -11.18
CA ASN A 51 -8.26 -0.88 -11.33
C ASN A 51 -9.01 -2.16 -10.91
N VAL A 52 -9.87 -2.08 -9.88
CA VAL A 52 -10.73 -3.20 -9.48
C VAL A 52 -11.73 -3.53 -10.59
N LEU A 53 -12.42 -2.53 -11.15
CA LEU A 53 -13.37 -2.73 -12.26
C LEU A 53 -12.70 -3.28 -13.51
N LYS A 54 -11.45 -2.88 -13.80
CA LYS A 54 -10.66 -3.41 -14.92
C LYS A 54 -10.16 -4.84 -14.66
N GLY A 55 -10.22 -5.34 -13.43
CA GLY A 55 -9.71 -6.64 -13.04
C GLY A 55 -8.20 -6.69 -12.74
N ASP A 56 -7.52 -5.54 -12.72
CA ASP A 56 -6.12 -5.44 -12.31
C ASP A 56 -5.95 -5.72 -10.81
N MET A 57 -6.94 -5.30 -10.02
CA MET A 57 -6.95 -5.40 -8.55
C MET A 57 -8.24 -6.07 -8.05
N SER A 58 -8.20 -6.45 -6.77
CA SER A 58 -9.34 -6.84 -5.94
C SER A 58 -9.62 -5.77 -4.88
N ILE A 59 -10.78 -5.81 -4.21
CA ILE A 59 -11.02 -4.96 -3.03
C ILE A 59 -10.12 -5.39 -1.88
N ILE A 60 -10.04 -6.70 -1.61
CA ILE A 60 -9.19 -7.27 -0.58
C ILE A 60 -8.09 -8.11 -1.23
N GLY A 61 -6.86 -7.92 -0.77
CA GLY A 61 -5.68 -8.63 -1.25
C GLY A 61 -4.40 -7.88 -0.89
N PRO A 62 -3.24 -8.53 -1.02
CA PRO A 62 -1.95 -7.90 -0.75
C PRO A 62 -1.77 -6.61 -1.56
N ARG A 63 -1.34 -5.54 -0.91
CA ARG A 63 -1.15 -4.26 -1.59
C ARG A 63 -0.11 -4.37 -2.70
N PRO A 64 -0.32 -3.74 -3.88
CA PRO A 64 0.65 -3.74 -4.96
C PRO A 64 1.98 -3.12 -4.51
N GLU A 65 3.09 -3.74 -4.93
CA GLU A 65 4.42 -3.25 -4.59
C GLU A 65 5.21 -2.88 -5.85
N VAL A 66 6.17 -1.97 -5.69
CA VAL A 66 7.01 -1.55 -6.81
C VAL A 66 7.97 -2.66 -7.23
N ALA A 67 8.19 -2.80 -8.55
CA ALA A 67 9.00 -3.89 -9.11
C ALA A 67 10.42 -3.98 -8.54
N ARG A 68 10.99 -2.85 -8.06
CA ARG A 68 12.30 -2.79 -7.41
C ARG A 68 12.33 -3.66 -6.15
N TYR A 69 11.34 -3.53 -5.28
CA TYR A 69 11.28 -4.27 -4.02
C TYR A 69 10.88 -5.74 -4.21
N ILE A 70 10.06 -6.03 -5.22
CA ILE A 70 9.74 -7.43 -5.59
C ILE A 70 11.02 -8.20 -5.95
N ARG A 71 11.96 -7.55 -6.67
CA ARG A 71 13.24 -8.19 -7.05
C ARG A 71 14.18 -8.43 -5.88
N MET A 72 14.02 -7.71 -4.78
CA MET A 72 14.84 -7.89 -3.57
C MET A 72 14.38 -9.07 -2.71
N TYR A 73 13.08 -9.45 -2.81
CA TYR A 73 12.48 -10.55 -2.04
C TYR A 73 11.74 -11.55 -2.95
N PRO A 74 12.40 -12.13 -3.96
CA PRO A 74 11.74 -12.91 -5.02
C PRO A 74 11.01 -14.14 -4.46
N GLU A 75 11.59 -14.83 -3.47
CA GLU A 75 11.01 -16.04 -2.89
C GLU A 75 9.73 -15.74 -2.12
N ASP A 76 9.73 -14.63 -1.35
CA ASP A 76 8.56 -14.20 -0.59
C ASP A 76 7.42 -13.79 -1.51
N PHE A 77 7.73 -13.07 -2.58
CA PHE A 77 6.74 -12.63 -3.56
C PHE A 77 6.20 -13.77 -4.44
N LYS A 78 6.86 -14.93 -4.55
CA LYS A 78 6.32 -16.09 -5.29
C LYS A 78 4.92 -16.50 -4.80
N THR A 79 4.70 -16.46 -3.49
CA THR A 79 3.39 -16.79 -2.90
C THR A 79 2.42 -15.64 -3.04
N VAL A 80 2.86 -14.43 -2.72
CA VAL A 80 2.01 -13.22 -2.75
C VAL A 80 1.50 -12.92 -4.15
N LEU A 81 2.33 -13.08 -5.18
CA LEU A 81 1.98 -12.82 -6.58
C LEU A 81 1.02 -13.87 -7.20
N LYS A 82 0.66 -14.94 -6.50
CA LYS A 82 -0.40 -15.86 -6.91
C LYS A 82 -1.80 -15.29 -6.66
N ILE A 83 -1.89 -14.27 -5.80
CA ILE A 83 -3.13 -13.61 -5.43
C ILE A 83 -3.18 -12.26 -6.15
N ARG A 84 -4.39 -11.87 -6.54
CA ARG A 84 -4.61 -10.54 -7.11
C ARG A 84 -4.33 -9.48 -6.05
N PRO A 85 -3.57 -8.40 -6.38
CA PRO A 85 -3.35 -7.31 -5.44
C PRO A 85 -4.67 -6.66 -5.04
N GLY A 86 -4.74 -6.13 -3.81
CA GLY A 86 -5.95 -5.52 -3.26
C GLY A 86 -5.79 -4.05 -2.92
N LEU A 87 -6.94 -3.41 -2.73
CA LEU A 87 -7.06 -2.05 -2.21
C LEU A 87 -6.74 -2.03 -0.72
N SER A 88 -7.16 -3.06 0.02
CA SER A 88 -6.90 -3.22 1.45
C SER A 88 -6.48 -4.64 1.80
N ASP A 89 -5.70 -4.76 2.89
CA ASP A 89 -5.23 -6.01 3.47
C ASP A 89 -4.85 -5.81 4.95
N TYR A 90 -4.39 -6.86 5.63
CA TYR A 90 -3.88 -6.78 7.00
C TYR A 90 -2.72 -5.79 7.16
N ALA A 91 -1.85 -5.67 6.16
CA ALA A 91 -0.72 -4.76 6.21
C ALA A 91 -1.17 -3.31 6.10
N SER A 92 -2.14 -3.00 5.24
CA SER A 92 -2.72 -1.67 5.09
C SER A 92 -3.38 -1.17 6.38
N ILE A 93 -4.01 -2.08 7.13
CA ILE A 93 -4.60 -1.75 8.44
C ILE A 93 -3.49 -1.49 9.47
N LYS A 94 -2.52 -2.40 9.57
CA LYS A 94 -1.43 -2.32 10.55
C LYS A 94 -0.52 -1.12 10.32
N TYR A 95 -0.20 -0.82 9.07
CA TYR A 95 0.72 0.24 8.66
C TYR A 95 -0.01 1.45 8.08
N ARG A 96 -1.22 1.72 8.55
CA ARG A 96 -2.03 2.84 8.07
C ARG A 96 -1.30 4.17 8.11
N ASP A 97 -0.60 4.43 9.22
CA ASP A 97 0.13 5.65 9.48
C ASP A 97 1.65 5.48 9.23
N GLU A 98 1.98 4.67 8.21
CA GLU A 98 3.36 4.34 7.82
C GLU A 98 4.22 5.60 7.60
N GLU A 99 3.63 6.68 7.10
CA GLU A 99 4.32 7.96 6.91
C GLU A 99 4.81 8.58 8.22
N GLU A 100 4.11 8.36 9.33
CA GLU A 100 4.53 8.84 10.64
C GLU A 100 5.70 8.02 11.17
N ILE A 101 5.69 6.70 10.91
CA ILE A 101 6.81 5.82 11.23
C ILE A 101 8.06 6.30 10.50
N PHE A 102 7.96 6.60 9.21
CA PHE A 102 9.09 7.08 8.42
C PHE A 102 9.62 8.44 8.87
N ALA A 103 8.73 9.33 9.34
CA ALA A 103 9.13 10.67 9.80
C ALA A 103 10.10 10.63 10.99
N THR A 104 10.15 9.55 11.75
CA THR A 104 11.03 9.36 12.92
C THR A 104 12.33 8.63 12.60
N LYS A 105 12.54 8.16 11.36
CA LYS A 105 13.69 7.33 10.99
C LYS A 105 14.76 8.14 10.25
N GLN A 106 16.03 7.88 10.57
CA GLN A 106 17.16 8.49 9.87
C GLN A 106 17.27 7.99 8.42
N ASP A 107 17.02 6.70 8.21
CA ASP A 107 16.97 6.07 6.89
C ASP A 107 15.62 5.36 6.73
N PRO A 108 14.59 6.05 6.19
CA PRO A 108 13.27 5.50 5.97
C PRO A 108 13.27 4.30 5.01
N GLU A 109 14.10 4.33 3.95
CA GLU A 109 14.16 3.24 2.98
C GLU A 109 14.78 1.98 3.60
N TYR A 110 15.86 2.11 4.33
CA TYR A 110 16.46 0.99 5.06
C TYR A 110 15.45 0.37 6.03
N HIS A 111 14.75 1.21 6.80
CA HIS A 111 13.73 0.73 7.74
C HIS A 111 12.55 0.04 7.02
N TYR A 112 12.12 0.59 5.89
CA TYR A 112 11.10 -0.04 5.06
C TYR A 112 11.53 -1.45 4.64
N LEU A 113 12.71 -1.57 4.04
CA LEU A 113 13.21 -2.82 3.50
C LEU A 113 13.43 -3.89 4.58
N HIS A 114 13.99 -3.52 5.74
CA HIS A 114 14.44 -4.50 6.72
C HIS A 114 13.44 -4.77 7.87
N ALA A 115 12.44 -3.91 8.05
CA ALA A 115 11.45 -4.07 9.10
C ALA A 115 10.00 -4.16 8.57
N ILE A 116 9.60 -3.18 7.75
CA ILE A 116 8.18 -3.06 7.35
C ILE A 116 7.84 -4.05 6.24
N LEU A 117 8.61 -4.08 5.16
CA LEU A 117 8.34 -4.94 4.00
C LEU A 117 8.33 -6.44 4.35
N PRO A 118 9.29 -6.98 5.14
CA PRO A 118 9.24 -8.37 5.57
C PRO A 118 7.96 -8.71 6.36
N ASP A 119 7.50 -7.82 7.23
CA ASP A 119 6.27 -8.04 7.99
C ASP A 119 5.02 -7.90 7.09
N LYS A 120 4.99 -6.96 6.13
CA LYS A 120 3.94 -6.89 5.11
C LYS A 120 3.86 -8.19 4.31
N LEU A 121 4.99 -8.74 3.89
CA LEU A 121 5.05 -10.01 3.19
C LEU A 121 4.57 -11.18 4.04
N ARG A 122 4.92 -11.20 5.33
CA ARG A 122 4.41 -12.19 6.28
C ARG A 122 2.88 -12.11 6.38
N LEU A 123 2.32 -10.92 6.54
CA LEU A 123 0.87 -10.70 6.61
C LEU A 123 0.17 -11.08 5.30
N ALA A 124 0.78 -10.76 4.16
CA ALA A 124 0.27 -11.16 2.85
C ALA A 124 0.22 -12.68 2.67
N LYS A 125 1.24 -13.41 3.16
CA LYS A 125 1.24 -14.88 3.15
C LYS A 125 0.16 -15.46 4.05
N VAL A 126 -0.03 -14.90 5.27
CA VAL A 126 -1.11 -15.29 6.18
C VAL A 126 -2.48 -15.12 5.51
N TYR A 127 -2.69 -14.03 4.79
CA TYR A 127 -3.91 -13.84 4.01
C TYR A 127 -4.02 -14.88 2.90
N ALA A 128 -2.91 -15.12 2.15
CA ALA A 128 -2.87 -16.08 1.05
C ALA A 128 -3.32 -17.49 1.44
N GLU A 129 -3.01 -17.91 2.67
CA GLU A 129 -3.38 -19.21 3.23
C GLU A 129 -4.85 -19.29 3.67
N LYS A 130 -5.50 -18.13 3.92
CA LYS A 130 -6.82 -18.05 4.53
C LYS A 130 -7.86 -17.35 3.67
N VAL A 131 -7.57 -17.15 2.38
CA VAL A 131 -8.49 -16.46 1.46
C VAL A 131 -9.89 -17.05 1.54
N SER A 132 -10.86 -16.25 1.96
CA SER A 132 -12.28 -16.62 2.02
C SER A 132 -13.13 -15.37 2.11
N PHE A 133 -14.39 -15.47 1.72
CA PHE A 133 -15.33 -14.36 1.80
C PHE A 133 -15.48 -13.79 3.22
N SER A 134 -15.45 -14.64 4.25
CA SER A 134 -15.51 -14.20 5.66
C SER A 134 -14.30 -13.38 6.06
N VAL A 135 -13.09 -13.81 5.67
CA VAL A 135 -11.84 -13.08 5.93
C VAL A 135 -11.85 -11.74 5.20
N ASP A 136 -12.29 -11.72 3.94
CA ASP A 136 -12.41 -10.48 3.17
C ASP A 136 -13.37 -9.48 3.83
N LEU A 137 -14.52 -9.98 4.30
CA LEU A 137 -15.50 -9.16 5.00
C LEU A 137 -14.94 -8.59 6.31
N ASP A 138 -14.17 -9.36 7.05
CA ASP A 138 -13.56 -8.90 8.31
C ASP A 138 -12.47 -7.85 8.05
N ILE A 139 -11.60 -8.05 7.04
CA ILE A 139 -10.62 -7.05 6.62
C ILE A 139 -11.33 -5.76 6.19
N MET A 140 -12.41 -5.86 5.43
CA MET A 140 -13.19 -4.69 4.99
C MET A 140 -13.78 -3.92 6.18
N LYS A 141 -14.37 -4.62 7.17
CA LYS A 141 -14.89 -4.00 8.39
C LYS A 141 -13.79 -3.27 9.17
N GLU A 142 -12.63 -3.92 9.38
CA GLU A 142 -11.51 -3.31 10.10
C GLU A 142 -10.94 -2.11 9.33
N THR A 143 -10.87 -2.19 8.00
CA THR A 143 -10.47 -1.05 7.16
C THR A 143 -11.41 0.13 7.35
N LEU A 144 -12.72 -0.09 7.27
CA LEU A 144 -13.72 0.97 7.49
C LEU A 144 -13.62 1.55 8.91
N ARG A 145 -13.47 0.70 9.93
CA ARG A 145 -13.25 1.17 11.30
C ARG A 145 -12.00 2.03 11.40
N SER A 146 -10.90 1.59 10.82
CA SER A 146 -9.65 2.34 10.84
C SER A 146 -9.76 3.71 10.16
N ILE A 147 -10.61 3.85 9.13
CA ILE A 147 -10.85 5.11 8.44
C ILE A 147 -11.78 6.04 9.24
N LEU A 148 -12.86 5.48 9.81
CA LEU A 148 -13.91 6.26 10.48
C LEU A 148 -13.54 6.65 11.91
N PHE A 149 -12.87 5.75 12.64
CA PHE A 149 -12.50 5.94 14.03
C PHE A 149 -10.99 6.18 14.13
N GLN A 150 -10.55 7.35 13.66
CA GLN A 150 -9.20 7.84 13.93
C GLN A 150 -9.08 8.05 15.44
N ASN A 151 -8.44 7.11 16.14
CA ASN A 151 -7.99 7.39 17.49
C ASN A 151 -6.97 8.51 17.39
N GLY A 152 -7.32 9.67 18.01
CA GLY A 152 -6.47 10.83 18.13
C GLY A 152 -5.24 10.55 19.00
#